data_94f9e985be61f535e7d1d4b225c17d32
#
_entry.id   94f9e985be61f535e7d1d4b225c17d32
#
_cell.length_a   1.000
_cell.length_b   1.000
_cell.length_c   1.000
_cell.angle_alpha   90.00
_cell.angle_beta   90.00
_cell.angle_gamma   90.00
#
_symmetry.space_group_name_H-M   'P 1'
#
loop_
_entity.id
_entity.type
_entity.pdbx_description
1 polymer ?
#
loop_
_entity_poly.entity_id
_entity_poly.type
_entity_poly.pdbx_seq_one_letter_code
_entity_poly.pdbx_strand_id
1 'polypeptide(L)'
;MLINAPHPLTPSPQGEGVIKKLRYNEIQQLIKTKMTRYLFTLFFVLQTVTSFTQSITNLTVTQRQDGSGKVDVHYTLSGEADAYNITAEVSLDNGNTWQSITNLNGDMYNVSPGNHQLVWNAGAEMPGEYVNNARIKLTSNESGGITGQPCPGLPTVTYAGQTYNTVYIGSQCWLKENLNVGTMISGTQNQTNNGIIEKYCYNNDPANCATYGGLYQWNEAMQYVTTEGTQGICPDGWHIPTDGEYTVLTNFLGGESVAGGKMKSTGTIEEGTGLWYQPNTGATDESGFSGFPGGYRYGLNGYFYILGYHGLFWSSSQYNTNYAWRRYLNYYYANVYRYNYYKEDGFSVRCLRD
;
A
#
# COMPACT_ATOMS: atom_id res chain seq x y z
N MET A 1 14.19 7.76 15.17
CA MET A 1 14.92 8.98 15.58
C MET A 1 13.92 10.07 15.89
N LEU A 2 13.86 10.53 17.12
CA LEU A 2 12.91 11.58 17.52
C LEU A 2 13.42 12.92 17.01
N ILE A 3 12.76 13.49 16.02
CA ILE A 3 13.00 14.86 15.59
C ILE A 3 11.92 15.70 16.27
N ASN A 4 12.29 16.29 17.40
CA ASN A 4 11.45 17.30 18.04
C ASN A 4 11.56 18.59 17.24
N ALA A 5 10.53 18.92 16.48
CA ALA A 5 10.39 20.25 15.93
C ALA A 5 9.56 21.09 16.91
N PRO A 6 10.20 21.97 17.67
CA PRO A 6 9.48 22.81 18.59
C PRO A 6 8.97 24.05 17.85
N HIS A 7 7.74 24.00 17.34
CA HIS A 7 7.02 25.22 16.98
C HIS A 7 5.57 25.11 17.42
N PRO A 8 5.10 26.08 18.20
CA PRO A 8 3.69 26.21 18.48
C PRO A 8 2.95 26.60 17.19
N LEU A 9 1.72 26.11 17.05
CA LEU A 9 0.84 26.44 15.94
C LEU A 9 0.36 27.92 15.93
N THR A 10 0.89 28.76 16.83
CA THR A 10 0.67 30.21 16.84
C THR A 10 1.99 30.95 16.70
N PRO A 11 2.08 32.00 15.87
CA PRO A 11 3.28 32.80 15.77
C PRO A 11 3.52 33.59 17.06
N SER A 12 4.57 33.26 17.79
CA SER A 12 5.13 34.14 18.85
C SER A 12 6.33 34.89 18.29
N PRO A 13 6.42 36.20 18.44
CA PRO A 13 7.57 36.96 17.97
C PRO A 13 8.74 36.79 18.89
N GLN A 14 9.90 36.48 18.33
CA GLN A 14 11.25 36.64 18.83
C GLN A 14 11.64 35.94 20.17
N GLY A 15 12.55 34.95 20.10
CA GLY A 15 13.34 34.60 21.25
C GLY A 15 13.98 33.21 21.37
N GLU A 16 13.80 32.24 20.46
CA GLU A 16 14.24 30.87 20.72
C GLU A 16 15.44 30.34 19.88
N GLY A 17 16.16 31.20 19.21
CA GLY A 17 17.41 30.81 18.51
C GLY A 17 18.58 30.37 19.40
N VAL A 18 18.52 30.59 20.71
CA VAL A 18 19.68 30.46 21.63
C VAL A 18 19.76 29.04 22.26
N ILE A 19 18.66 28.36 22.49
CA ILE A 19 18.66 27.09 23.25
C ILE A 19 19.20 25.88 22.43
N LYS A 20 19.11 25.91 21.11
CA LYS A 20 19.66 24.81 20.27
C LYS A 20 21.20 24.77 20.25
N LYS A 21 21.88 25.90 20.45
CA LYS A 21 23.35 25.98 20.37
C LYS A 21 24.06 25.48 21.63
N LEU A 22 23.41 25.60 22.78
CA LEU A 22 24.00 25.19 24.07
C LEU A 22 24.03 23.66 24.25
N ARG A 23 23.02 22.92 23.87
CA ARG A 23 23.02 21.45 24.02
C ARG A 23 23.99 20.72 23.07
N TYR A 24 24.18 21.21 21.88
CA TYR A 24 25.15 20.62 20.95
C TYR A 24 26.60 20.80 21.42
N ASN A 25 26.94 21.94 21.99
CA ASN A 25 28.27 22.23 22.47
C ASN A 25 28.62 21.52 23.82
N GLU A 26 27.63 21.28 24.69
CA GLU A 26 27.82 20.51 25.92
C GLU A 26 28.11 19.04 25.65
N ILE A 27 27.44 18.45 24.66
CA ILE A 27 27.70 17.07 24.23
C ILE A 27 29.08 16.93 23.59
N GLN A 28 29.55 17.92 22.84
CA GLN A 28 30.88 17.91 22.22
C GLN A 28 32.00 18.10 23.26
N GLN A 29 31.77 18.84 24.36
CA GLN A 29 32.74 18.96 25.43
C GLN A 29 32.87 17.71 26.31
N LEU A 30 31.76 16.98 26.54
CA LEU A 30 31.80 15.70 27.28
C LEU A 30 32.55 14.60 26.54
N ILE A 31 32.55 14.62 25.21
CA ILE A 31 33.28 13.68 24.38
C ILE A 31 34.79 13.98 24.36
N LYS A 32 35.19 15.24 24.41
CA LYS A 32 36.60 15.63 24.40
C LYS A 32 37.36 15.31 25.69
N THR A 33 36.72 15.23 26.84
CA THR A 33 37.38 15.09 28.14
C THR A 33 37.66 13.65 28.59
N LYS A 34 37.16 12.63 27.86
CA LYS A 34 37.37 11.20 28.21
C LYS A 34 38.29 10.41 27.29
N MET A 35 38.93 11.03 26.31
CA MET A 35 39.82 10.33 25.34
C MET A 35 41.31 10.65 25.52
N THR A 36 41.80 10.81 26.76
CA THR A 36 43.23 10.86 26.97
C THR A 36 43.62 9.90 28.09
N ARG A 37 43.81 8.62 27.71
CA ARG A 37 44.67 7.58 28.30
C ARG A 37 44.23 6.20 27.85
N TYR A 38 44.89 5.66 26.81
CA TYR A 38 45.41 4.29 26.72
C TYR A 38 45.98 4.11 25.33
N LEU A 39 47.28 4.25 25.24
CA LEU A 39 48.08 3.85 24.08
C LEU A 39 48.30 2.33 24.19
N PHE A 40 47.66 1.55 23.36
CA PHE A 40 48.14 0.23 22.99
C PHE A 40 47.84 -0.01 21.48
N THR A 41 48.94 -0.19 20.75
CA THR A 41 48.99 -0.51 19.34
C THR A 41 48.26 -1.81 19.03
N LEU A 42 47.11 -1.73 18.41
CA LEU A 42 46.53 -2.81 17.65
C LEU A 42 46.03 -2.22 16.33
N PHE A 43 46.63 -2.65 15.20
CA PHE A 43 46.17 -2.28 13.87
C PHE A 43 44.80 -2.94 13.66
N PHE A 44 43.73 -2.25 14.03
CA PHE A 44 42.41 -2.49 13.52
C PHE A 44 42.23 -1.58 12.30
N VAL A 45 42.06 -2.18 11.14
CA VAL A 45 41.47 -1.51 10.00
C VAL A 45 40.04 -1.15 10.40
N LEU A 46 39.88 0.09 10.89
CA LEU A 46 38.57 0.66 11.16
C LEU A 46 37.93 0.92 9.80
N GLN A 47 37.18 -0.04 9.26
CA GLN A 47 36.18 0.29 8.27
C GLN A 47 35.17 1.18 8.99
N THR A 48 35.28 2.48 8.83
CA THR A 48 34.24 3.43 9.17
C THR A 48 33.04 3.11 8.29
N VAL A 49 32.13 2.27 8.78
CA VAL A 49 30.78 2.26 8.26
C VAL A 49 30.20 3.61 8.65
N THR A 50 30.28 4.58 7.78
CA THR A 50 29.51 5.82 7.88
C THR A 50 28.04 5.40 7.63
N SER A 51 27.34 5.04 8.68
CA SER A 51 25.89 4.94 8.60
C SER A 51 25.37 6.36 8.42
N PHE A 52 25.09 6.75 7.20
CA PHE A 52 24.32 7.95 6.91
C PHE A 52 22.89 7.70 7.38
N THR A 53 22.55 8.26 8.52
CA THR A 53 21.20 8.16 9.06
C THR A 53 20.28 9.08 8.28
N GLN A 54 19.14 8.55 7.83
CA GLN A 54 18.10 9.38 7.26
C GLN A 54 17.71 10.49 8.24
N SER A 55 17.39 11.67 7.72
CA SER A 55 16.97 12.80 8.56
C SER A 55 15.86 13.60 7.91
N ILE A 56 14.93 14.07 8.75
CA ILE A 56 13.94 15.08 8.37
C ILE A 56 14.39 16.41 8.98
N THR A 57 14.50 17.43 8.13
CA THR A 57 14.93 18.79 8.48
C THR A 57 13.97 19.82 7.91
N ASN A 58 14.16 21.10 8.23
CA ASN A 58 13.35 22.21 7.73
C ASN A 58 11.84 22.01 7.90
N LEU A 59 11.42 21.31 8.98
CA LEU A 59 10.02 21.08 9.27
C LEU A 59 9.33 22.41 9.59
N THR A 60 8.34 22.77 8.79
CA THR A 60 7.46 23.92 9.02
C THR A 60 6.01 23.45 9.01
N VAL A 61 5.22 24.02 9.92
CA VAL A 61 3.81 23.66 10.11
C VAL A 61 2.99 24.94 10.07
N THR A 62 2.01 25.02 9.19
CA THR A 62 1.17 26.21 8.99
C THR A 62 -0.30 25.83 8.93
N GLN A 63 -1.09 26.30 9.87
CA GLN A 63 -2.55 26.17 9.80
C GLN A 63 -3.11 27.13 8.78
N ARG A 64 -3.97 26.63 7.86
CA ARG A 64 -4.66 27.48 6.88
C ARG A 64 -5.66 28.39 7.58
N GLN A 65 -5.73 29.62 7.11
CA GLN A 65 -6.65 30.65 7.65
C GLN A 65 -7.95 30.75 6.81
N ASP A 66 -8.22 29.77 5.98
CA ASP A 66 -9.35 29.73 5.03
C ASP A 66 -10.60 29.04 5.61
N GLY A 67 -10.58 28.69 6.91
CA GLY A 67 -11.67 27.99 7.57
C GLY A 67 -11.75 26.49 7.27
N SER A 68 -10.84 25.93 6.47
CA SER A 68 -10.83 24.50 6.10
C SER A 68 -10.41 23.57 7.24
N GLY A 69 -9.80 24.13 8.31
CA GLY A 69 -9.21 23.33 9.39
C GLY A 69 -7.99 22.50 8.96
N LYS A 70 -7.42 22.82 7.80
CA LYS A 70 -6.23 22.10 7.27
C LYS A 70 -4.94 22.69 7.77
N VAL A 71 -3.92 21.86 7.87
CA VAL A 71 -2.56 22.20 8.27
C VAL A 71 -1.59 21.74 7.19
N ASP A 72 -0.81 22.67 6.65
CA ASP A 72 0.28 22.39 5.72
C ASP A 72 1.56 22.07 6.49
N VAL A 73 2.21 20.98 6.14
CA VAL A 73 3.45 20.50 6.75
C VAL A 73 4.49 20.36 5.64
N HIS A 74 5.52 21.21 5.66
CA HIS A 74 6.66 21.13 4.74
C HIS A 74 7.88 20.58 5.46
N TYR A 75 8.67 19.76 4.77
CA TYR A 75 9.88 19.17 5.33
C TYR A 75 10.90 18.87 4.23
N THR A 76 12.16 18.71 4.62
CA THR A 76 13.23 18.21 3.74
C THR A 76 13.66 16.85 4.24
N LEU A 77 13.63 15.86 3.37
CA LEU A 77 14.08 14.50 3.62
C LEU A 77 15.48 14.31 3.06
N SER A 78 16.39 13.73 3.84
CA SER A 78 17.74 13.34 3.43
C SER A 78 17.99 11.89 3.82
N GLY A 79 18.77 11.17 3.02
CA GLY A 79 19.18 9.79 3.27
C GLY A 79 19.75 9.16 2.02
N GLU A 80 20.31 7.95 2.13
CA GLU A 80 20.96 7.23 1.04
C GLU A 80 20.02 6.26 0.31
N ALA A 81 18.90 5.87 0.93
CA ALA A 81 17.90 5.03 0.27
C ALA A 81 17.16 5.82 -0.81
N ASP A 82 16.75 5.13 -1.87
CA ASP A 82 16.03 5.72 -3.00
C ASP A 82 14.69 6.34 -2.57
N ALA A 83 14.09 5.79 -1.53
CA ALA A 83 12.82 6.27 -1.02
C ALA A 83 12.56 5.92 0.46
N TYR A 84 11.63 6.64 1.08
CA TYR A 84 11.25 6.54 2.49
C TYR A 84 9.74 6.60 2.66
N ASN A 85 9.25 5.98 3.74
CA ASN A 85 7.88 6.17 4.21
C ASN A 85 7.89 7.14 5.39
N ILE A 86 6.94 8.09 5.37
CA ILE A 86 6.81 9.13 6.39
C ILE A 86 5.57 8.84 7.22
N THR A 87 5.73 8.81 8.53
CA THR A 87 4.61 8.79 9.48
C THR A 87 4.59 10.09 10.27
N ALA A 88 3.39 10.50 10.69
CA ALA A 88 3.19 11.72 11.45
C ALA A 88 2.43 11.45 12.75
N GLU A 89 2.86 12.13 13.81
CA GLU A 89 2.18 12.14 15.10
C GLU A 89 1.96 13.58 15.54
N VAL A 90 0.88 13.83 16.25
CA VAL A 90 0.59 15.13 16.88
C VAL A 90 0.57 14.99 18.40
N SER A 91 1.07 16.00 19.06
CA SER A 91 0.92 16.20 20.50
C SER A 91 0.11 17.47 20.75
N LEU A 92 -0.91 17.37 21.57
CA LEU A 92 -1.75 18.51 22.00
C LEU A 92 -1.31 19.09 23.35
N ASP A 93 -0.36 18.46 24.01
CA ASP A 93 0.11 18.77 25.38
C ASP A 93 1.60 19.11 25.45
N ASN A 94 2.08 19.82 24.42
CA ASN A 94 3.45 20.30 24.32
C ASN A 94 4.52 19.19 24.23
N GLY A 95 4.16 18.00 23.74
CA GLY A 95 5.08 16.89 23.51
C GLY A 95 5.10 15.84 24.62
N ASN A 96 4.20 15.91 25.61
CA ASN A 96 4.12 14.90 26.66
C ASN A 96 3.48 13.61 26.17
N THR A 97 2.39 13.71 25.38
CA THR A 97 1.77 12.54 24.73
C THR A 97 1.69 12.73 23.22
N TRP A 98 1.70 11.64 22.47
CA TRP A 98 1.69 11.63 21.02
C TRP A 98 0.62 10.66 20.50
N GLN A 99 -0.11 11.09 19.47
CA GLN A 99 -1.09 10.28 18.78
C GLN A 99 -0.85 10.34 17.28
N SER A 100 -1.06 9.22 16.60
CA SER A 100 -0.87 9.12 15.15
C SER A 100 -1.87 10.00 14.41
N ILE A 101 -1.41 10.70 13.37
CA ILE A 101 -2.25 11.42 12.42
C ILE A 101 -2.60 10.45 11.29
N THR A 102 -3.89 10.29 11.01
CA THR A 102 -4.41 9.37 10.00
C THR A 102 -4.98 10.07 8.76
N ASN A 103 -5.50 11.29 8.93
CA ASN A 103 -6.12 12.06 7.84
C ASN A 103 -5.09 12.99 7.16
N LEU A 104 -4.06 12.37 6.57
CA LEU A 104 -2.97 13.03 5.85
C LEU A 104 -3.08 12.80 4.35
N ASN A 105 -2.71 13.81 3.57
CA ASN A 105 -2.53 13.74 2.12
C ASN A 105 -1.17 14.32 1.74
N GLY A 106 -0.57 13.84 0.65
CA GLY A 106 0.72 14.31 0.12
C GLY A 106 1.81 13.25 0.21
N ASP A 107 3.08 13.70 0.28
CA ASP A 107 4.26 12.86 0.14
C ASP A 107 4.56 12.05 1.42
N MET A 108 3.83 10.95 1.61
CA MET A 108 3.96 10.07 2.78
C MET A 108 4.66 8.75 2.48
N TYR A 109 4.57 8.27 1.26
CA TYR A 109 5.00 6.93 0.90
C TYR A 109 5.93 6.96 -0.30
N ASN A 110 6.95 6.14 -0.27
CA ASN A 110 7.94 6.02 -1.33
C ASN A 110 8.57 7.38 -1.72
N VAL A 111 8.82 8.20 -0.71
CA VAL A 111 9.27 9.59 -0.84
C VAL A 111 10.77 9.58 -1.06
N SER A 112 11.24 10.06 -2.21
CA SER A 112 12.67 10.24 -2.47
C SER A 112 13.27 11.38 -1.63
N PRO A 113 14.57 11.41 -1.37
CA PRO A 113 15.21 12.57 -0.75
C PRO A 113 14.89 13.87 -1.49
N GLY A 114 14.58 14.94 -0.74
CA GLY A 114 14.15 16.21 -1.32
C GLY A 114 13.22 17.04 -0.41
N ASN A 115 12.61 18.07 -0.98
CA ASN A 115 11.63 18.91 -0.30
C ASN A 115 10.22 18.37 -0.57
N HIS A 116 9.41 18.25 0.48
CA HIS A 116 8.11 17.60 0.46
C HIS A 116 7.06 18.37 1.22
N GLN A 117 5.80 18.03 0.94
CA GLN A 117 4.63 18.62 1.59
C GLN A 117 3.61 17.55 1.96
N LEU A 118 3.03 17.69 3.16
CA LEU A 118 1.85 16.98 3.61
C LEU A 118 0.76 17.99 3.93
N VAL A 119 -0.49 17.55 3.78
CA VAL A 119 -1.67 18.32 4.23
C VAL A 119 -2.43 17.46 5.22
N TRP A 120 -2.48 17.89 6.48
CA TRP A 120 -3.28 17.25 7.50
C TRP A 120 -4.67 17.90 7.58
N ASN A 121 -5.74 17.10 7.50
CA ASN A 121 -7.10 17.57 7.70
C ASN A 121 -7.46 17.53 9.20
N ALA A 122 -6.84 18.42 9.97
CA ALA A 122 -6.98 18.47 11.43
C ALA A 122 -8.42 18.74 11.86
N GLY A 123 -9.14 19.59 11.14
CA GLY A 123 -10.53 19.91 11.44
C GLY A 123 -11.48 18.72 11.32
N ALA A 124 -11.20 17.79 10.42
CA ALA A 124 -11.98 16.56 10.27
C ALA A 124 -11.57 15.46 11.26
N GLU A 125 -10.27 15.37 11.59
CA GLU A 125 -9.75 14.34 12.49
C GLU A 125 -9.97 14.69 13.97
N MET A 126 -9.93 15.98 14.32
CA MET A 126 -10.04 16.50 15.67
C MET A 126 -11.04 17.66 15.74
N PRO A 127 -12.33 17.42 15.51
CA PRO A 127 -13.32 18.48 15.45
C PRO A 127 -13.48 19.15 16.82
N GLY A 128 -13.35 20.48 16.82
CA GLY A 128 -13.54 21.31 18.04
C GLY A 128 -12.33 21.39 18.97
N GLU A 129 -11.20 20.75 18.63
CA GLU A 129 -9.96 20.88 19.40
C GLU A 129 -9.21 22.17 19.02
N TYR A 130 -8.94 23.03 20.02
CA TYR A 130 -8.16 24.26 19.86
C TYR A 130 -7.05 24.28 20.91
N VAL A 131 -5.81 24.12 20.49
CA VAL A 131 -4.64 24.12 21.38
C VAL A 131 -3.55 25.06 20.86
N ASN A 132 -2.97 25.85 21.75
CA ASN A 132 -1.94 26.85 21.42
C ASN A 132 -0.53 26.26 21.36
N ASN A 133 -0.34 25.02 21.77
CA ASN A 133 0.97 24.37 21.95
C ASN A 133 1.05 22.99 21.28
N ALA A 134 0.24 22.77 20.24
CA ALA A 134 0.31 21.55 19.45
C ALA A 134 1.69 21.41 18.77
N ARG A 135 2.18 20.19 18.69
CA ARG A 135 3.44 19.83 18.04
C ARG A 135 3.22 18.70 17.06
N ILE A 136 3.92 18.73 15.92
CA ILE A 136 3.96 17.64 14.95
C ILE A 136 5.33 17.02 14.96
N LYS A 137 5.36 15.70 14.93
CA LYS A 137 6.57 14.90 14.76
C LYS A 137 6.42 14.05 13.51
N LEU A 138 7.40 14.13 12.61
CA LEU A 138 7.52 13.24 11.46
C LEU A 138 8.62 12.22 11.74
N THR A 139 8.38 10.99 11.33
CA THR A 139 9.37 9.89 11.36
C THR A 139 9.50 9.35 9.95
N SER A 140 10.74 9.22 9.47
CA SER A 140 11.06 8.56 8.20
C SER A 140 11.60 7.16 8.49
N ASN A 141 11.14 6.19 7.71
CA ASN A 141 11.72 4.86 7.64
C ASN A 141 12.09 4.62 6.18
N GLU A 142 13.25 3.99 5.92
CA GLU A 142 13.59 3.59 4.56
C GLU A 142 12.42 2.82 3.97
N SER A 143 12.02 3.20 2.76
CA SER A 143 11.04 2.42 2.02
C SER A 143 11.73 1.21 1.36
N GLY A 144 12.65 0.58 2.07
CA GLY A 144 13.06 -0.79 1.79
C GLY A 144 11.82 -1.64 1.94
N GLY A 145 10.96 -1.51 0.93
CA GLY A 145 9.67 -2.15 0.78
C GLY A 145 9.06 -2.64 2.09
N ILE A 146 8.16 -1.87 2.71
CA ILE A 146 7.12 -2.50 3.53
C ILE A 146 6.17 -3.20 2.54
N THR A 147 6.74 -4.12 1.78
CA THR A 147 6.00 -5.08 0.98
C THR A 147 5.53 -6.17 1.93
N GLY A 148 4.26 -6.49 1.84
CA GLY A 148 3.69 -7.56 2.64
C GLY A 148 3.18 -7.16 4.03
N GLN A 149 3.34 -5.90 4.46
CA GLN A 149 2.73 -5.41 5.70
C GLN A 149 1.30 -4.92 5.46
N PRO A 150 0.43 -4.97 6.47
CA PRO A 150 -0.89 -4.36 6.37
C PRO A 150 -0.82 -2.87 6.03
N CYS A 151 -1.85 -2.36 5.35
CA CYS A 151 -1.95 -0.94 5.07
C CYS A 151 -1.96 -0.11 6.36
N PRO A 152 -1.23 1.01 6.44
CA PRO A 152 -1.16 1.82 7.64
C PRO A 152 -2.54 2.26 8.14
N GLY A 153 -2.82 2.00 9.40
CA GLY A 153 -4.10 2.33 10.05
C GLY A 153 -5.31 1.50 9.59
N LEU A 154 -5.12 0.56 8.64
CA LEU A 154 -6.22 -0.24 8.08
C LEU A 154 -5.76 -1.68 7.81
N PRO A 155 -5.51 -2.50 8.84
CA PRO A 155 -5.01 -3.86 8.63
C PRO A 155 -6.03 -4.80 8.00
N THR A 156 -7.31 -4.51 8.16
CA THR A 156 -8.40 -5.32 7.60
C THR A 156 -9.57 -4.45 7.16
N VAL A 157 -10.37 -4.97 6.23
CA VAL A 157 -11.63 -4.38 5.76
C VAL A 157 -12.74 -5.43 5.89
N THR A 158 -13.83 -5.11 6.59
CA THR A 158 -15.02 -5.96 6.62
C THR A 158 -16.01 -5.48 5.56
N TYR A 159 -16.34 -6.35 4.61
CA TYR A 159 -17.24 -6.03 3.52
C TYR A 159 -18.11 -7.24 3.17
N ALA A 160 -19.42 -7.02 3.02
CA ALA A 160 -20.43 -8.05 2.72
C ALA A 160 -20.33 -9.30 3.62
N GLY A 161 -20.08 -9.10 4.92
CA GLY A 161 -19.97 -10.16 5.91
C GLY A 161 -18.64 -10.95 5.90
N GLN A 162 -17.67 -10.52 5.12
CA GLN A 162 -16.31 -11.10 5.07
C GLN A 162 -15.27 -10.10 5.53
N THR A 163 -14.17 -10.59 6.10
CA THR A 163 -13.01 -9.78 6.48
C THR A 163 -11.88 -10.06 5.50
N TYR A 164 -11.39 -9.00 4.89
CA TYR A 164 -10.26 -8.99 3.97
C TYR A 164 -9.06 -8.37 4.67
N ASN A 165 -7.90 -9.01 4.60
CA ASN A 165 -6.65 -8.39 5.01
C ASN A 165 -6.22 -7.36 3.97
N THR A 166 -5.44 -6.38 4.42
CA THR A 166 -4.83 -5.42 3.51
C THR A 166 -3.35 -5.68 3.38
N VAL A 167 -2.78 -5.24 2.27
CA VAL A 167 -1.34 -5.29 2.03
C VAL A 167 -0.87 -4.01 1.36
N TYR A 168 0.19 -3.43 1.90
CA TYR A 168 0.82 -2.25 1.36
C TYR A 168 2.00 -2.65 0.46
N ILE A 169 1.98 -2.22 -0.80
CA ILE A 169 2.99 -2.57 -1.80
C ILE A 169 3.41 -1.30 -2.54
N GLY A 170 4.64 -0.86 -2.34
CA GLY A 170 5.10 0.41 -2.87
C GLY A 170 4.33 1.58 -2.27
N SER A 171 3.57 2.30 -3.08
CA SER A 171 2.67 3.38 -2.66
C SER A 171 1.19 2.98 -2.64
N GLN A 172 0.88 1.70 -2.81
CA GLN A 172 -0.47 1.21 -3.05
C GLN A 172 -0.96 0.31 -1.92
N CYS A 173 -2.20 0.51 -1.48
CA CYS A 173 -2.87 -0.32 -0.49
C CYS A 173 -3.87 -1.25 -1.17
N TRP A 174 -3.62 -2.55 -1.14
CA TRP A 174 -4.41 -3.59 -1.80
C TRP A 174 -5.18 -4.44 -0.79
N LEU A 175 -6.33 -4.97 -1.20
CA LEU A 175 -6.87 -6.16 -0.51
C LEU A 175 -5.95 -7.36 -0.79
N LYS A 176 -5.68 -8.17 0.22
CA LYS A 176 -4.80 -9.33 0.11
C LYS A 176 -5.51 -10.55 -0.51
N GLU A 177 -6.82 -10.64 -0.34
CA GLU A 177 -7.65 -11.70 -0.90
C GLU A 177 -8.42 -11.22 -2.14
N ASN A 178 -8.80 -12.16 -3.01
CA ASN A 178 -9.74 -11.90 -4.08
C ASN A 178 -11.14 -11.65 -3.51
N LEU A 179 -11.88 -10.71 -4.09
CA LEU A 179 -13.27 -10.49 -3.66
C LEU A 179 -14.12 -11.76 -3.78
N ASN A 180 -14.99 -11.94 -2.80
CA ASN A 180 -15.96 -13.03 -2.75
C ASN A 180 -17.34 -12.49 -2.33
N VAL A 181 -17.85 -11.48 -3.01
CA VAL A 181 -19.11 -10.80 -2.67
C VAL A 181 -20.21 -11.17 -3.66
N GLY A 182 -21.45 -11.03 -3.23
CA GLY A 182 -22.61 -11.27 -4.08
C GLY A 182 -23.16 -12.71 -4.04
N THR A 183 -24.24 -12.90 -4.79
CA THR A 183 -24.97 -14.16 -4.89
C THR A 183 -24.32 -15.06 -5.94
N MET A 184 -24.11 -16.32 -5.59
CA MET A 184 -23.59 -17.31 -6.55
C MET A 184 -24.66 -17.66 -7.58
N ILE A 185 -24.27 -17.62 -8.86
CA ILE A 185 -25.08 -18.13 -9.98
C ILE A 185 -24.33 -19.26 -10.72
N SER A 186 -25.08 -20.03 -11.53
CA SER A 186 -24.49 -21.10 -12.35
C SER A 186 -23.56 -20.52 -13.42
N GLY A 187 -22.43 -21.20 -13.69
CA GLY A 187 -21.53 -20.84 -14.79
C GLY A 187 -22.21 -20.79 -16.17
N THR A 188 -23.32 -21.47 -16.37
CA THR A 188 -24.09 -21.46 -17.63
C THR A 188 -24.97 -20.21 -17.80
N GLN A 189 -25.12 -19.39 -16.76
CA GLN A 189 -25.85 -18.12 -16.77
C GLN A 189 -24.88 -16.97 -16.94
N ASN A 190 -25.29 -15.90 -17.59
CA ASN A 190 -24.53 -14.64 -17.58
C ASN A 190 -25.02 -13.76 -16.42
N GLN A 191 -24.10 -13.02 -15.86
CA GLN A 191 -24.40 -11.98 -14.87
C GLN A 191 -25.17 -10.84 -15.54
N THR A 192 -26.10 -10.23 -14.81
CA THR A 192 -27.04 -9.27 -15.38
C THR A 192 -27.19 -8.04 -14.49
N ASN A 193 -27.47 -6.87 -15.11
CA ASN A 193 -27.71 -5.63 -14.39
C ASN A 193 -29.09 -5.64 -13.70
N ASN A 194 -29.20 -6.39 -12.62
CA ASN A 194 -30.43 -6.63 -11.87
C ASN A 194 -30.41 -5.99 -10.46
N GLY A 195 -29.34 -5.21 -10.13
CA GLY A 195 -29.17 -4.56 -8.83
C GLY A 195 -28.67 -5.49 -7.72
N ILE A 196 -28.32 -6.74 -8.06
CA ILE A 196 -27.73 -7.73 -7.14
C ILE A 196 -26.34 -8.06 -7.67
N ILE A 197 -25.31 -7.96 -6.83
CA ILE A 197 -23.98 -8.44 -7.22
C ILE A 197 -24.03 -9.95 -7.34
N GLU A 198 -23.69 -10.45 -8.52
CA GLU A 198 -23.65 -11.88 -8.86
C GLU A 198 -22.19 -12.33 -8.98
N LYS A 199 -21.92 -13.60 -8.66
CA LYS A 199 -20.60 -14.21 -8.81
C LYS A 199 -20.70 -15.63 -9.32
N TYR A 200 -19.60 -16.10 -9.91
CA TYR A 200 -19.39 -17.52 -10.14
C TYR A 200 -18.41 -18.06 -9.11
N CYS A 201 -18.65 -19.29 -8.65
CA CYS A 201 -17.65 -20.09 -7.95
C CYS A 201 -17.13 -21.15 -8.92
N TYR A 202 -15.81 -21.36 -8.96
CA TYR A 202 -15.20 -22.32 -9.87
C TYR A 202 -15.89 -23.68 -9.78
N ASN A 203 -16.22 -24.30 -10.91
CA ASN A 203 -16.99 -25.55 -11.04
C ASN A 203 -18.37 -25.52 -10.35
N ASN A 204 -18.95 -24.35 -10.15
CA ASN A 204 -20.22 -24.18 -9.41
C ASN A 204 -20.14 -24.73 -7.97
N ASP A 205 -18.96 -24.72 -7.35
CA ASP A 205 -18.75 -25.17 -5.97
C ASP A 205 -18.45 -23.97 -5.06
N PRO A 206 -19.32 -23.69 -4.06
CA PRO A 206 -19.11 -22.60 -3.11
C PRO A 206 -17.78 -22.69 -2.32
N ALA A 207 -17.25 -23.91 -2.12
CA ALA A 207 -15.96 -24.11 -1.44
C ALA A 207 -14.80 -23.46 -2.23
N ASN A 208 -14.90 -23.44 -3.56
CA ASN A 208 -13.91 -22.78 -4.40
C ASN A 208 -13.99 -21.23 -4.24
N CYS A 209 -15.17 -20.66 -4.03
CA CYS A 209 -15.27 -19.24 -3.68
C CYS A 209 -14.64 -18.92 -2.32
N ALA A 210 -14.81 -19.79 -1.33
CA ALA A 210 -14.21 -19.62 -0.02
C ALA A 210 -12.67 -19.65 -0.08
N THR A 211 -12.11 -20.44 -1.01
CA THR A 211 -10.64 -20.60 -1.16
C THR A 211 -10.03 -19.57 -2.09
N TYR A 212 -10.63 -19.34 -3.27
CA TYR A 212 -10.02 -18.57 -4.38
C TYR A 212 -10.69 -17.22 -4.62
N GLY A 213 -11.82 -16.94 -3.96
CA GLY A 213 -12.67 -15.78 -4.26
C GLY A 213 -13.67 -16.05 -5.39
N GLY A 214 -14.52 -15.07 -5.65
CA GLY A 214 -15.50 -15.08 -6.75
C GLY A 214 -14.84 -14.78 -8.10
N LEU A 215 -15.51 -15.23 -9.16
CA LEU A 215 -15.21 -14.88 -10.55
C LEU A 215 -16.34 -13.99 -11.07
N TYR A 216 -16.00 -12.92 -11.77
CA TYR A 216 -16.94 -11.90 -12.22
C TYR A 216 -16.72 -11.59 -13.69
N GLN A 217 -17.80 -11.45 -14.47
CA GLN A 217 -17.74 -10.81 -15.77
C GLN A 217 -17.36 -9.34 -15.57
N TRP A 218 -16.66 -8.74 -16.54
CA TRP A 218 -16.14 -7.38 -16.37
C TRP A 218 -17.24 -6.36 -16.10
N ASN A 219 -18.36 -6.44 -16.82
CA ASN A 219 -19.48 -5.52 -16.62
C ASN A 219 -20.08 -5.62 -15.21
N GLU A 220 -20.18 -6.82 -14.66
CA GLU A 220 -20.63 -7.06 -13.30
C GLU A 220 -19.64 -6.50 -12.28
N ALA A 221 -18.35 -6.79 -12.46
CA ALA A 221 -17.30 -6.24 -11.61
C ALA A 221 -17.33 -4.72 -11.57
N MET A 222 -17.58 -4.09 -12.72
CA MET A 222 -17.68 -2.63 -12.88
C MET A 222 -19.06 -2.05 -12.51
N GLN A 223 -20.02 -2.88 -12.06
CA GLN A 223 -21.40 -2.48 -11.83
C GLN A 223 -21.99 -1.72 -13.03
N TYR A 224 -21.68 -2.24 -14.24
CA TYR A 224 -22.16 -1.74 -15.53
C TYR A 224 -21.78 -0.29 -15.86
N VAL A 225 -20.75 0.25 -15.16
CA VAL A 225 -20.10 1.52 -15.45
C VAL A 225 -18.83 1.28 -16.25
N THR A 226 -18.51 2.15 -17.20
CA THR A 226 -17.32 2.01 -18.06
C THR A 226 -16.20 2.98 -17.69
N THR A 227 -16.40 3.82 -16.68
CA THR A 227 -15.41 4.78 -16.20
C THR A 227 -14.29 4.04 -15.47
N GLU A 228 -13.06 4.22 -15.92
CA GLU A 228 -11.86 3.67 -15.32
C GLU A 228 -11.67 4.19 -13.88
N GLY A 229 -11.20 3.35 -12.97
CA GLY A 229 -11.00 3.70 -11.57
C GLY A 229 -12.28 3.82 -10.76
N THR A 230 -13.42 3.34 -11.28
CA THR A 230 -14.67 3.32 -10.50
C THR A 230 -14.63 2.26 -9.41
N GLN A 231 -15.41 2.50 -8.34
CA GLN A 231 -15.56 1.56 -7.22
C GLN A 231 -15.92 0.14 -7.70
N GLY A 232 -16.88 0.02 -8.63
CA GLY A 232 -17.42 -1.28 -9.03
C GLY A 232 -17.95 -2.07 -7.84
N ILE A 233 -17.59 -3.36 -7.74
CA ILE A 233 -17.98 -4.24 -6.63
C ILE A 233 -17.04 -4.13 -5.41
N CYS A 234 -16.11 -3.20 -5.38
CA CYS A 234 -15.20 -2.98 -4.25
C CYS A 234 -15.92 -2.28 -3.06
N PRO A 235 -15.39 -2.38 -1.83
CA PRO A 235 -15.90 -1.64 -0.67
C PRO A 235 -15.83 -0.12 -0.86
N ASP A 236 -16.55 0.64 -0.04
CA ASP A 236 -16.45 2.10 0.00
C ASP A 236 -15.00 2.54 0.29
N GLY A 237 -14.49 3.53 -0.47
CA GLY A 237 -13.10 4.00 -0.39
C GLY A 237 -12.09 3.08 -1.07
N TRP A 238 -12.60 2.17 -1.92
CA TRP A 238 -11.82 1.25 -2.74
C TRP A 238 -12.39 1.20 -4.16
N HIS A 239 -11.53 0.88 -5.12
CA HIS A 239 -11.93 0.74 -6.51
C HIS A 239 -11.29 -0.50 -7.16
N ILE A 240 -11.82 -0.88 -8.33
CA ILE A 240 -11.16 -1.88 -9.18
C ILE A 240 -9.94 -1.22 -9.82
N PRO A 241 -8.73 -1.76 -9.63
CA PRO A 241 -7.50 -1.12 -10.08
C PRO A 241 -7.52 -0.87 -11.59
N THR A 242 -7.01 0.27 -12.00
CA THR A 242 -6.76 0.58 -13.41
C THR A 242 -5.60 -0.25 -13.94
N ASP A 243 -5.49 -0.33 -15.25
CA ASP A 243 -4.34 -0.94 -15.92
C ASP A 243 -3.03 -0.19 -15.59
N GLY A 244 -3.12 1.13 -15.43
CA GLY A 244 -2.00 1.98 -14.99
C GLY A 244 -1.53 1.66 -13.58
N GLU A 245 -2.44 1.48 -12.63
CA GLU A 245 -2.12 1.14 -11.23
C GLU A 245 -1.50 -0.25 -11.10
N TYR A 246 -1.97 -1.23 -11.86
CA TYR A 246 -1.28 -2.51 -11.98
C TYR A 246 0.13 -2.37 -12.59
N THR A 247 0.32 -1.41 -13.48
CA THR A 247 1.67 -1.12 -14.04
C THR A 247 2.57 -0.52 -12.98
N VAL A 248 2.06 0.38 -12.12
CA VAL A 248 2.80 0.90 -10.95
C VAL A 248 3.24 -0.25 -10.05
N LEU A 249 2.32 -1.14 -9.67
CA LEU A 249 2.64 -2.35 -8.89
C LEU A 249 3.73 -3.20 -9.55
N THR A 250 3.55 -3.51 -10.82
CA THR A 250 4.48 -4.36 -11.58
C THR A 250 5.88 -3.73 -11.65
N ASN A 251 5.99 -2.43 -11.91
CA ASN A 251 7.25 -1.70 -11.98
C ASN A 251 7.94 -1.65 -10.61
N PHE A 252 7.18 -1.40 -9.54
CA PHE A 252 7.71 -1.42 -8.18
C PHE A 252 8.32 -2.79 -7.82
N LEU A 253 7.71 -3.88 -8.28
CA LEU A 253 8.21 -5.24 -8.03
C LEU A 253 9.37 -5.66 -8.97
N GLY A 254 9.89 -4.76 -9.79
CA GLY A 254 11.06 -5.01 -10.65
C GLY A 254 10.73 -5.33 -12.10
N GLY A 255 9.50 -5.04 -12.54
CA GLY A 255 9.04 -5.18 -13.92
C GLY A 255 8.40 -6.53 -14.23
N GLU A 256 7.81 -6.62 -15.43
CA GLU A 256 6.96 -7.76 -15.85
C GLU A 256 7.65 -9.12 -15.75
N SER A 257 8.97 -9.19 -15.95
CA SER A 257 9.71 -10.46 -16.00
C SER A 257 9.85 -11.17 -14.66
N VAL A 258 9.70 -10.45 -13.53
CA VAL A 258 9.94 -10.98 -12.17
C VAL A 258 8.77 -10.74 -11.22
N ALA A 259 7.96 -9.72 -11.49
CA ALA A 259 6.89 -9.31 -10.57
C ALA A 259 5.86 -10.41 -10.30
N GLY A 260 5.57 -11.27 -11.29
CA GLY A 260 4.61 -12.36 -11.11
C GLY A 260 5.05 -13.36 -10.05
N GLY A 261 6.34 -13.69 -9.97
CA GLY A 261 6.88 -14.54 -8.90
C GLY A 261 6.71 -13.91 -7.51
N LYS A 262 6.96 -12.62 -7.41
CA LYS A 262 6.81 -11.85 -6.17
C LYS A 262 5.34 -11.66 -5.73
N MET A 263 4.41 -11.76 -6.67
CA MET A 263 2.96 -11.62 -6.44
C MET A 263 2.27 -12.95 -6.12
N LYS A 264 2.78 -14.09 -6.60
CA LYS A 264 2.14 -15.40 -6.39
C LYS A 264 2.26 -15.85 -4.94
N SER A 265 1.18 -16.41 -4.39
CA SER A 265 1.26 -17.15 -3.13
C SER A 265 2.23 -18.34 -3.27
N THR A 266 2.92 -18.67 -2.19
CA THR A 266 3.90 -19.75 -2.15
C THR A 266 3.25 -21.13 -2.00
N GLY A 267 4.06 -22.18 -2.15
CA GLY A 267 3.65 -23.58 -1.98
C GLY A 267 2.97 -24.15 -3.22
N THR A 268 2.77 -25.46 -3.20
CA THR A 268 2.14 -26.21 -4.31
C THR A 268 1.11 -27.21 -3.81
N ILE A 269 0.18 -27.57 -4.70
CA ILE A 269 -0.88 -28.57 -4.44
C ILE A 269 -0.25 -29.92 -4.18
N GLU A 270 0.74 -30.30 -4.98
CA GLU A 270 1.41 -31.61 -4.90
C GLU A 270 2.15 -31.80 -3.58
N GLU A 271 2.64 -30.70 -2.99
CA GLU A 271 3.31 -30.71 -1.69
C GLU A 271 2.33 -30.53 -0.52
N GLY A 272 1.07 -30.21 -0.80
CA GLY A 272 0.07 -29.87 0.22
C GLY A 272 0.35 -28.56 0.95
N THR A 273 1.17 -27.67 0.35
CA THR A 273 1.65 -26.43 0.98
C THR A 273 1.05 -25.18 0.36
N GLY A 274 0.34 -25.28 -0.76
CA GLY A 274 -0.21 -24.13 -1.49
C GLY A 274 -1.32 -24.50 -2.45
N LEU A 275 -1.73 -23.50 -3.26
CA LEU A 275 -2.86 -23.59 -4.19
C LEU A 275 -2.43 -23.69 -5.66
N TRP A 276 -1.15 -23.47 -5.96
CA TRP A 276 -0.59 -23.55 -7.30
C TRP A 276 -0.15 -24.97 -7.63
N TYR A 277 -0.27 -25.39 -8.91
CA TYR A 277 0.42 -26.58 -9.38
C TYR A 277 1.93 -26.34 -9.51
N GLN A 278 2.72 -27.40 -9.39
CA GLN A 278 4.16 -27.35 -9.65
C GLN A 278 4.43 -26.94 -11.11
N PRO A 279 5.53 -26.14 -11.37
CA PRO A 279 6.59 -25.79 -10.41
C PRO A 279 6.38 -24.51 -9.60
N ASN A 280 5.28 -23.76 -9.76
CA ASN A 280 5.04 -22.44 -9.17
C ASN A 280 6.28 -21.53 -9.24
N THR A 281 6.84 -21.42 -10.45
CA THR A 281 8.17 -20.86 -10.72
C THR A 281 8.32 -19.44 -10.17
N GLY A 282 9.36 -19.25 -9.33
CA GLY A 282 9.74 -17.96 -8.78
C GLY A 282 8.78 -17.41 -7.74
N ALA A 283 7.81 -18.19 -7.24
CA ALA A 283 6.86 -17.73 -6.23
C ALA A 283 7.55 -17.51 -4.89
N THR A 284 7.61 -16.25 -4.46
CA THR A 284 8.17 -15.84 -3.16
C THR A 284 7.13 -15.18 -2.26
N ASP A 285 6.05 -14.67 -2.85
CA ASP A 285 5.03 -13.82 -2.19
C ASP A 285 5.65 -12.66 -1.40
N GLU A 286 6.85 -12.22 -1.76
CA GLU A 286 7.54 -11.16 -1.03
C GLU A 286 6.78 -9.83 -1.06
N SER A 287 5.89 -9.65 -2.04
CA SER A 287 5.00 -8.50 -2.09
C SER A 287 3.85 -8.57 -1.08
N GLY A 288 3.51 -9.77 -0.58
CA GLY A 288 2.32 -10.04 0.20
C GLY A 288 1.01 -9.91 -0.60
N PHE A 289 1.08 -9.73 -1.93
CA PHE A 289 -0.10 -9.71 -2.80
C PHE A 289 -0.87 -11.04 -2.74
N SER A 290 -0.18 -12.16 -2.48
CA SER A 290 -0.73 -13.51 -2.34
C SER A 290 -1.71 -13.87 -3.47
N GLY A 291 -1.27 -13.69 -4.70
CA GLY A 291 -2.08 -13.97 -5.88
C GLY A 291 -2.44 -15.46 -5.96
N PHE A 292 -3.75 -15.77 -5.98
CA PHE A 292 -4.26 -17.14 -6.05
C PHE A 292 -4.55 -17.58 -7.48
N PRO A 293 -4.36 -18.87 -7.80
CA PRO A 293 -4.61 -19.43 -9.12
C PRO A 293 -6.11 -19.82 -9.29
N GLY A 294 -7.01 -18.85 -9.20
CA GLY A 294 -8.47 -19.05 -9.22
C GLY A 294 -9.04 -19.53 -10.55
N GLY A 295 -8.22 -19.65 -11.60
CA GLY A 295 -8.70 -20.01 -12.93
C GLY A 295 -9.67 -18.97 -13.49
N TYR A 296 -10.57 -19.40 -14.36
CA TYR A 296 -11.60 -18.54 -14.93
C TYR A 296 -12.84 -19.29 -15.38
N ARG A 297 -13.94 -18.55 -15.56
CA ARG A 297 -15.16 -19.01 -16.25
C ARG A 297 -15.12 -18.51 -17.70
N TYR A 298 -15.28 -19.40 -18.68
CA TYR A 298 -15.27 -19.05 -20.09
C TYR A 298 -16.65 -18.55 -20.56
N GLY A 299 -16.71 -17.37 -21.15
CA GLY A 299 -17.94 -16.68 -21.51
C GLY A 299 -18.84 -17.44 -22.48
N LEU A 300 -18.25 -18.13 -23.47
CA LEU A 300 -19.04 -18.76 -24.53
C LEU A 300 -19.81 -20.01 -24.09
N ASN A 301 -19.29 -20.79 -23.14
CA ASN A 301 -19.91 -22.07 -22.78
C ASN A 301 -20.23 -22.22 -21.29
N GLY A 302 -19.77 -21.26 -20.47
CA GLY A 302 -19.97 -21.26 -19.02
C GLY A 302 -19.12 -22.27 -18.25
N TYR A 303 -18.17 -22.94 -18.90
CA TYR A 303 -17.26 -23.88 -18.24
C TYR A 303 -16.09 -23.16 -17.57
N PHE A 304 -15.47 -23.87 -16.62
CA PHE A 304 -14.36 -23.37 -15.84
C PHE A 304 -13.05 -24.03 -16.23
N TYR A 305 -11.96 -23.26 -16.24
CA TYR A 305 -10.67 -23.74 -16.74
C TYR A 305 -9.53 -23.26 -15.84
N ILE A 306 -8.47 -24.07 -15.80
CA ILE A 306 -7.13 -23.74 -15.32
C ILE A 306 -7.02 -23.30 -13.84
N LEU A 307 -7.91 -23.81 -12.96
CA LEU A 307 -7.71 -23.70 -11.52
C LEU A 307 -6.37 -24.33 -11.12
N GLY A 308 -5.65 -23.68 -10.22
CA GLY A 308 -4.32 -24.12 -9.80
C GLY A 308 -3.19 -23.73 -10.76
N TYR A 309 -3.50 -23.38 -12.00
CA TYR A 309 -2.51 -23.01 -13.03
C TYR A 309 -2.39 -21.49 -13.23
N HIS A 310 -3.52 -20.77 -13.18
CA HIS A 310 -3.54 -19.36 -13.55
C HIS A 310 -4.33 -18.51 -12.54
N GLY A 311 -3.75 -17.37 -12.17
CA GLY A 311 -4.41 -16.26 -11.49
C GLY A 311 -4.69 -15.13 -12.48
N LEU A 312 -5.96 -14.77 -12.66
CA LEU A 312 -6.39 -13.77 -13.62
C LEU A 312 -7.18 -12.68 -12.91
N PHE A 313 -6.79 -11.43 -13.11
CA PHE A 313 -7.34 -10.29 -12.37
C PHE A 313 -7.80 -9.22 -13.34
N TRP A 314 -9.08 -8.83 -13.28
CA TRP A 314 -9.57 -7.69 -14.01
C TRP A 314 -8.92 -6.37 -13.60
N SER A 315 -8.71 -5.49 -14.55
CA SER A 315 -8.59 -4.05 -14.29
C SER A 315 -9.91 -3.35 -14.67
N SER A 316 -10.11 -2.13 -14.16
CA SER A 316 -11.24 -1.27 -14.56
C SER A 316 -11.07 -0.68 -15.95
N SER A 317 -9.89 -0.79 -16.55
CA SER A 317 -9.59 -0.22 -17.87
C SER A 317 -10.13 -1.10 -18.97
N GLN A 318 -11.10 -0.60 -19.75
CA GLN A 318 -11.51 -1.29 -20.96
C GLN A 318 -10.49 -1.10 -22.09
N TYR A 319 -10.31 -2.09 -22.93
CA TYR A 319 -9.55 -1.97 -24.17
C TYR A 319 -10.44 -1.46 -25.32
N ASN A 320 -11.66 -1.99 -25.39
CA ASN A 320 -12.73 -1.56 -26.31
C ASN A 320 -14.10 -2.05 -25.79
N THR A 321 -15.13 -1.98 -26.62
CA THR A 321 -16.49 -2.39 -26.25
C THR A 321 -16.56 -3.83 -25.70
N ASN A 322 -15.80 -4.78 -26.28
CA ASN A 322 -15.89 -6.21 -25.97
C ASN A 322 -14.76 -6.72 -25.09
N TYR A 323 -13.67 -5.96 -24.95
CA TYR A 323 -12.45 -6.38 -24.25
C TYR A 323 -12.06 -5.39 -23.15
N ALA A 324 -11.49 -5.94 -22.06
CA ALA A 324 -10.89 -5.17 -20.98
C ALA A 324 -9.49 -5.70 -20.65
N TRP A 325 -8.64 -4.85 -20.06
CA TRP A 325 -7.31 -5.22 -19.62
C TRP A 325 -7.35 -6.07 -18.36
N ARG A 326 -6.45 -7.05 -18.28
CA ARG A 326 -6.26 -7.92 -17.13
C ARG A 326 -4.80 -8.16 -16.83
N ARG A 327 -4.50 -8.55 -15.61
CA ARG A 327 -3.21 -9.15 -15.24
C ARG A 327 -3.36 -10.65 -15.13
N TYR A 328 -2.26 -11.35 -15.44
CA TYR A 328 -2.22 -12.78 -15.52
C TYR A 328 -0.95 -13.33 -14.90
N LEU A 329 -1.09 -14.17 -13.89
CA LEU A 329 -0.03 -14.93 -13.23
C LEU A 329 -0.11 -16.38 -13.70
N ASN A 330 1.05 -17.02 -13.91
CA ASN A 330 1.15 -18.37 -14.42
C ASN A 330 2.01 -19.24 -13.49
N TYR A 331 1.60 -20.49 -13.26
CA TYR A 331 2.34 -21.43 -12.43
C TYR A 331 3.76 -21.73 -12.94
N TYR A 332 3.97 -21.65 -14.24
CA TYR A 332 5.21 -22.03 -14.90
C TYR A 332 6.21 -20.89 -15.08
N TYR A 333 5.76 -19.62 -14.96
CA TYR A 333 6.60 -18.44 -15.19
C TYR A 333 6.60 -17.49 -13.98
N ALA A 334 7.70 -16.76 -13.81
CA ALA A 334 7.81 -15.68 -12.83
C ALA A 334 7.25 -14.34 -13.34
N ASN A 335 6.81 -14.29 -14.59
CA ASN A 335 6.27 -13.09 -15.20
C ASN A 335 4.88 -12.74 -14.68
N VAL A 336 4.58 -11.45 -14.67
CA VAL A 336 3.21 -10.95 -14.75
C VAL A 336 2.93 -10.54 -16.20
N TYR A 337 1.83 -11.02 -16.75
CA TYR A 337 1.45 -10.70 -18.12
C TYR A 337 0.31 -9.69 -18.15
N ARG A 338 0.32 -8.78 -19.11
CA ARG A 338 -0.70 -7.80 -19.40
C ARG A 338 -1.36 -8.14 -20.74
N TYR A 339 -2.64 -8.53 -20.71
CA TYR A 339 -3.43 -8.83 -21.91
C TYR A 339 -4.83 -8.23 -21.77
N ASN A 340 -5.48 -7.92 -22.91
CA ASN A 340 -6.92 -7.72 -22.94
C ASN A 340 -7.63 -9.04 -23.19
N TYR A 341 -8.86 -9.16 -22.69
CA TYR A 341 -9.65 -10.38 -22.86
C TYR A 341 -11.16 -10.06 -22.89
N TYR A 342 -11.98 -11.01 -23.33
CA TYR A 342 -13.42 -10.84 -23.46
C TYR A 342 -14.06 -10.49 -22.12
N LYS A 343 -14.87 -9.41 -22.07
CA LYS A 343 -15.60 -8.96 -20.89
C LYS A 343 -16.62 -9.98 -20.36
N GLU A 344 -17.03 -10.90 -21.21
CA GLU A 344 -17.95 -11.99 -20.87
C GLU A 344 -17.29 -13.13 -20.10
N ASP A 345 -15.96 -13.21 -20.08
CA ASP A 345 -15.27 -14.18 -19.23
C ASP A 345 -15.31 -13.75 -17.76
N GLY A 346 -15.31 -14.72 -16.86
CA GLY A 346 -15.30 -14.46 -15.43
C GLY A 346 -13.90 -14.58 -14.86
N PHE A 347 -13.33 -13.47 -14.31
CA PHE A 347 -12.03 -13.43 -13.62
C PHE A 347 -12.17 -12.94 -12.20
N SER A 348 -11.10 -13.11 -11.41
CA SER A 348 -11.02 -12.58 -10.07
C SER A 348 -10.96 -11.03 -10.06
N VAL A 349 -11.42 -10.45 -8.98
CA VAL A 349 -11.28 -9.00 -8.69
C VAL A 349 -10.45 -8.82 -7.43
N ARG A 350 -9.51 -7.90 -7.51
CA ARG A 350 -8.70 -7.43 -6.39
C ARG A 350 -8.91 -5.91 -6.28
N CYS A 351 -9.15 -5.39 -5.08
CA CYS A 351 -9.41 -3.97 -4.91
C CYS A 351 -8.17 -3.20 -4.44
N LEU A 352 -8.08 -1.95 -4.88
CA LEU A 352 -7.09 -0.96 -4.50
C LEU A 352 -7.78 0.17 -3.73
N ARG A 353 -7.17 0.68 -2.67
CA ARG A 353 -7.68 1.80 -1.88
C ARG A 353 -7.49 3.12 -2.64
N ASP A 354 -8.49 4.02 -2.51
CA ASP A 354 -8.50 5.39 -3.08
C ASP A 354 -7.43 6.29 -2.45
#